data_e72d1139d7c4f3215b8834dbdb8cd717
#
_entry.id   e72d1139d7c4f3215b8834dbdb8cd717
#
_cell.length_a   1.000
_cell.length_b   1.000
_cell.length_c   1.000
_cell.angle_alpha   90.00
_cell.angle_beta   90.00
_cell.angle_gamma   90.00
#
_symmetry.space_group_name_H-M   'P 1'
#
loop_
_entity.id
_entity.type
_entity.pdbx_description
1 polymer ?
#
loop_
_entity_poly.entity_id
_entity_poly.type
_entity_poly.pdbx_seq_one_letter_code
_entity_poly.pdbx_strand_id
1 'polypeptide(L)'
;MSFVTTQDGVDIYYKDWGPRDAQPIHFHHGWPLSADDWDNQMLFFLGEGYRVVAHDRRGHGRSSQVWDGHDMDHYADDVAAVVEHLGVQTAVHVGHST
;
A
#
# COMPACT_ATOMS: atom_id res chain seq x y z
N MET A 1 0.90 -11.27 -9.14
CA MET A 1 0.41 -10.38 -8.08
C MET A 1 1.21 -10.57 -6.83
N SER A 2 1.42 -9.49 -6.10
CA SER A 2 2.27 -9.51 -4.92
C SER A 2 1.45 -9.26 -3.66
N PHE A 3 1.67 -10.10 -2.64
CA PHE A 3 0.97 -10.02 -1.36
C PHE A 3 1.95 -10.13 -0.22
N VAL A 4 1.60 -9.53 0.91
CA VAL A 4 2.23 -9.79 2.19
C VAL A 4 1.16 -10.26 3.17
N THR A 5 1.48 -11.27 3.98
CA THR A 5 0.55 -11.80 4.97
C THR A 5 0.85 -11.15 6.32
N THR A 6 -0.16 -10.56 6.93
CA THR A 6 -0.06 -9.93 8.25
C THR A 6 0.00 -10.96 9.37
N GLN A 7 0.29 -10.51 10.60
CA GLN A 7 0.33 -11.41 11.77
C GLN A 7 -1.01 -12.10 12.01
N ASP A 8 -2.11 -11.44 11.75
CA ASP A 8 -3.45 -12.02 11.92
C ASP A 8 -3.95 -12.77 10.68
N GLY A 9 -3.06 -13.06 9.72
CA GLY A 9 -3.36 -13.94 8.60
C GLY A 9 -4.09 -13.30 7.43
N VAL A 10 -4.08 -11.97 7.33
CA VAL A 10 -4.71 -11.25 6.23
C VAL A 10 -3.69 -11.01 5.12
N ASP A 11 -4.05 -11.36 3.89
CA ASP A 11 -3.20 -11.11 2.72
C ASP A 11 -3.47 -9.71 2.19
N ILE A 12 -2.43 -8.90 2.15
CA ILE A 12 -2.47 -7.51 1.67
C ILE A 12 -1.79 -7.46 0.30
N TYR A 13 -2.57 -7.10 -0.72
CA TYR A 13 -2.06 -6.87 -2.07
C TYR A 13 -1.32 -5.53 -2.13
N TYR A 14 -0.16 -5.53 -2.81
CA TYR A 14 0.60 -4.29 -2.99
C TYR A 14 1.18 -4.20 -4.39
N LYS A 15 1.50 -2.96 -4.79
CA LYS A 15 2.27 -2.60 -5.97
C LYS A 15 3.55 -1.93 -5.51
N ASP A 16 4.67 -2.27 -6.13
CA ASP A 16 5.97 -1.69 -5.81
C ASP A 16 6.74 -1.54 -7.13
N TRP A 17 6.80 -0.33 -7.63
CA TRP A 17 7.41 -0.02 -8.93
C TRP A 17 8.57 0.93 -8.75
N GLY A 18 9.63 0.74 -9.57
CA GLY A 18 10.77 1.63 -9.63
C GLY A 18 12.01 1.11 -8.94
N PRO A 19 13.11 1.89 -8.98
CA PRO A 19 14.38 1.47 -8.39
C PRO A 19 14.26 1.33 -6.87
N ARG A 20 14.83 0.27 -6.33
CA ARG A 20 14.72 -0.02 -4.89
C ARG A 20 15.45 0.99 -4.01
N ASP A 21 16.43 1.69 -4.56
CA ASP A 21 17.19 2.72 -3.84
C ASP A 21 16.68 4.15 -4.06
N ALA A 22 15.64 4.31 -4.86
CA ALA A 22 15.01 5.61 -5.07
C ALA A 22 14.17 6.01 -3.87
N GLN A 23 13.85 7.31 -3.75
CA GLN A 23 12.97 7.82 -2.71
C GLN A 23 11.58 7.19 -2.87
N PRO A 24 11.06 6.46 -1.87
CA PRO A 24 9.73 5.86 -1.95
C PRO A 24 8.62 6.87 -1.69
N ILE A 25 7.54 6.73 -2.45
CA ILE A 25 6.27 7.40 -2.19
C ILE A 25 5.23 6.30 -2.02
N HIS A 26 4.55 6.26 -0.88
CA HIS A 26 3.53 5.27 -0.56
C HIS A 26 2.15 5.90 -0.61
N PHE A 27 1.30 5.41 -1.51
CA PHE A 27 -0.04 5.92 -1.74
C PHE A 27 -1.08 5.08 -1.00
N HIS A 28 -1.98 5.75 -0.28
CA HIS A 28 -3.03 5.14 0.52
C HIS A 28 -4.39 5.52 -0.02
N HIS A 29 -5.18 4.53 -0.46
CA HIS A 29 -6.51 4.81 -1.01
C HIS A 29 -7.52 5.14 0.08
N GLY A 30 -8.64 5.78 -0.32
CA GLY A 30 -9.79 6.04 0.53
C GLY A 30 -10.82 4.91 0.45
N TRP A 31 -11.73 4.88 1.41
CA TRP A 31 -12.85 3.92 1.40
C TRP A 31 -13.90 4.38 0.38
N PRO A 32 -14.47 3.51 -0.46
CA PRO A 32 -14.23 2.05 -0.64
C PRO A 32 -13.36 1.77 -1.89
N LEU A 33 -12.27 2.46 -2.05
CA LEU A 33 -11.45 2.47 -3.24
C LEU A 33 -10.40 1.34 -3.22
N SER A 34 -9.36 1.47 -4.03
CA SER A 34 -8.25 0.52 -4.08
C SER A 34 -6.98 1.22 -4.56
N ALA A 35 -5.84 0.49 -4.53
CA ALA A 35 -4.56 1.00 -5.04
C ALA A 35 -4.65 1.41 -6.52
N ASP A 36 -5.54 0.80 -7.29
CA ASP A 36 -5.69 1.12 -8.72
C ASP A 36 -6.07 2.58 -8.96
N ASP A 37 -6.70 3.23 -8.00
CA ASP A 37 -7.07 4.65 -8.12
C ASP A 37 -5.86 5.58 -8.17
N TRP A 38 -4.69 5.08 -7.77
CA TRP A 38 -3.44 5.84 -7.78
C TRP A 38 -2.58 5.59 -9.03
N ASP A 39 -3.01 4.75 -9.97
CA ASP A 39 -2.16 4.33 -11.09
C ASP A 39 -1.61 5.50 -11.90
N ASN A 40 -2.41 6.51 -12.19
CA ASN A 40 -1.95 7.66 -12.96
C ASN A 40 -0.87 8.44 -12.22
N GLN A 41 -1.07 8.70 -10.93
CA GLN A 41 -0.10 9.40 -10.10
C GLN A 41 1.17 8.58 -9.94
N MET A 42 1.04 7.27 -9.74
CA MET A 42 2.18 6.37 -9.62
C MET A 42 3.03 6.37 -10.89
N LEU A 43 2.39 6.28 -12.05
CA LEU A 43 3.12 6.32 -13.33
C LEU A 43 3.85 7.65 -13.53
N PHE A 44 3.23 8.76 -13.13
CA PHE A 44 3.88 10.07 -13.21
C PHE A 44 5.16 10.11 -12.36
N PHE A 45 5.07 9.74 -11.09
CA PHE A 45 6.21 9.80 -10.18
C PHE A 45 7.26 8.74 -10.51
N LEU A 46 6.85 7.58 -11.00
CA LEU A 46 7.78 6.58 -11.52
C LEU A 46 8.64 7.16 -12.65
N GLY A 47 8.00 7.91 -13.58
CA GLY A 47 8.71 8.58 -14.66
C GLY A 47 9.67 9.66 -14.19
N GLU A 48 9.43 10.22 -13.00
CA GLU A 48 10.33 11.21 -12.38
C GLU A 48 11.45 10.57 -11.54
N GLY A 49 11.57 9.26 -11.53
CA GLY A 49 12.65 8.55 -10.86
C GLY A 49 12.37 8.10 -9.43
N TYR A 50 11.13 8.19 -8.96
CA TYR A 50 10.75 7.74 -7.62
C TYR A 50 10.42 6.25 -7.62
N ARG A 51 10.58 5.62 -6.45
CA ARG A 51 9.97 4.33 -6.17
C ARG A 51 8.55 4.59 -5.67
N VAL A 52 7.57 3.91 -6.24
CA VAL A 52 6.16 4.14 -5.92
C VAL A 52 5.54 2.85 -5.40
N VAL A 53 4.86 2.94 -4.26
CA VAL A 53 4.25 1.82 -3.55
C VAL A 53 2.78 2.16 -3.29
N ALA A 54 1.92 1.18 -3.43
CA ALA A 54 0.52 1.29 -3.03
C ALA A 54 0.06 -0.07 -2.54
N HIS A 55 -0.97 -0.09 -1.71
CA HIS A 55 -1.57 -1.34 -1.26
C HIS A 55 -3.09 -1.22 -1.20
N ASP A 56 -3.77 -2.36 -1.28
CA ASP A 56 -5.19 -2.44 -1.01
C ASP A 56 -5.37 -2.72 0.48
N ARG A 57 -6.19 -1.92 1.18
CA ARG A 57 -6.54 -2.18 2.57
C ARG A 57 -7.22 -3.55 2.68
N ARG A 58 -7.16 -4.14 3.87
CA ARG A 58 -7.96 -5.33 4.17
C ARG A 58 -9.42 -5.06 3.83
N GLY A 59 -10.09 -6.03 3.24
CA GLY A 59 -11.47 -5.90 2.80
C GLY A 59 -11.67 -5.10 1.53
N HIS A 60 -10.61 -4.63 0.89
CA HIS A 60 -10.66 -3.82 -0.34
C HIS A 60 -9.88 -4.48 -1.47
N GLY A 61 -10.29 -4.20 -2.69
CA GLY A 61 -9.56 -4.62 -3.89
C GLY A 61 -9.19 -6.10 -3.89
N ARG A 62 -7.90 -6.38 -4.05
CA ARG A 62 -7.36 -7.74 -4.14
C ARG A 62 -6.91 -8.31 -2.80
N SER A 63 -6.92 -7.51 -1.74
CA SER A 63 -6.60 -7.98 -0.39
C SER A 63 -7.70 -8.88 0.15
N SER A 64 -7.39 -9.68 1.20
CA SER A 64 -8.37 -10.57 1.81
C SER A 64 -9.64 -9.83 2.20
N GLN A 65 -10.79 -10.41 1.87
CA GLN A 65 -12.09 -9.88 2.24
C GLN A 65 -12.44 -10.41 3.63
N VAL A 66 -12.18 -9.60 4.63
CA VAL A 66 -12.40 -9.95 6.04
C VAL A 66 -13.44 -9.02 6.65
N TRP A 67 -14.09 -9.46 7.71
CA TRP A 67 -15.12 -8.67 8.37
C TRP A 67 -14.71 -8.05 9.69
N ASP A 68 -13.47 -8.22 10.11
CA ASP A 68 -12.95 -7.60 11.32
C ASP A 68 -11.68 -6.79 11.04
N GLY A 69 -11.23 -6.05 12.04
CA GLY A 69 -10.01 -5.26 11.91
C GLY A 69 -10.17 -4.03 11.02
N HIS A 70 -11.39 -3.55 10.82
CA HIS A 70 -11.64 -2.34 10.02
C HIS A 70 -11.57 -1.09 10.89
N ASP A 71 -10.40 -0.87 11.48
CA ASP A 71 -10.11 0.29 12.32
C ASP A 71 -8.71 0.82 11.97
N MET A 72 -8.40 2.02 12.42
CA MET A 72 -7.14 2.69 12.08
C MET A 72 -5.93 1.94 12.62
N ASP A 73 -6.03 1.29 13.77
CA ASP A 73 -4.91 0.54 14.34
C ASP A 73 -4.55 -0.66 13.46
N HIS A 74 -5.54 -1.42 12.99
CA HIS A 74 -5.29 -2.53 12.08
C HIS A 74 -4.80 -2.05 10.72
N TYR A 75 -5.35 -0.94 10.20
CA TYR A 75 -4.87 -0.36 8.95
C TYR A 75 -3.41 0.08 9.06
N ALA A 76 -3.04 0.67 10.20
CA ALA A 76 -1.66 1.06 10.45
C ALA A 76 -0.73 -0.16 10.56
N ASP A 77 -1.18 -1.22 11.21
CA ASP A 77 -0.43 -2.48 11.30
C ASP A 77 -0.24 -3.11 9.92
N ASP A 78 -1.25 -3.04 9.06
CA ASP A 78 -1.15 -3.54 7.68
C ASP A 78 -0.13 -2.74 6.87
N VAL A 79 -0.12 -1.41 7.01
CA VAL A 79 0.90 -0.56 6.37
C VAL A 79 2.29 -0.93 6.89
N ALA A 80 2.45 -1.11 8.20
CA ALA A 80 3.72 -1.51 8.79
C ALA A 80 4.21 -2.83 8.21
N ALA A 81 3.31 -3.81 8.01
CA ALA A 81 3.66 -5.09 7.40
C ALA A 81 4.16 -4.92 5.97
N VAL A 82 3.51 -4.06 5.18
CA VAL A 82 3.91 -3.78 3.80
C VAL A 82 5.29 -3.13 3.76
N VAL A 83 5.50 -2.06 4.53
CA VAL A 83 6.78 -1.32 4.49
C VAL A 83 7.93 -2.16 5.03
N GLU A 84 7.70 -2.99 6.05
CA GLU A 84 8.71 -3.90 6.56
C GLU A 84 9.08 -4.95 5.52
N HIS A 85 8.09 -5.57 4.88
CA HIS A 85 8.29 -6.56 3.84
C HIS A 85 9.12 -6.00 2.67
N LEU A 86 8.86 -4.76 2.27
CA LEU A 86 9.53 -4.11 1.16
C LEU A 86 10.86 -3.45 1.53
N GLY A 87 11.21 -3.42 2.81
CA GLY A 87 12.42 -2.76 3.28
C GLY A 87 12.40 -1.24 3.11
N VAL A 88 11.21 -0.64 3.11
CA VAL A 88 11.05 0.81 2.98
C VAL A 88 11.27 1.45 4.35
N GLN A 89 12.33 2.23 4.50
CA GLN A 89 12.68 2.85 5.79
C GLN A 89 12.15 4.26 5.93
N THR A 90 12.20 5.05 4.86
CA THR A 90 11.73 6.43 4.87
C THR A 90 10.94 6.68 3.59
N ALA A 91 9.67 6.99 3.73
CA ALA A 91 8.79 7.22 2.60
C ALA A 91 7.98 8.50 2.79
N VAL A 92 7.62 9.13 1.68
CA VAL A 92 6.56 10.13 1.67
C VAL A 92 5.24 9.36 1.57
N HIS A 93 4.33 9.60 2.50
CA HIS A 93 3.01 8.97 2.50
C HIS A 93 1.98 9.96 1.95
N VAL A 94 1.20 9.51 0.97
CA VAL A 94 0.13 10.29 0.35
C VAL A 94 -1.18 9.56 0.59
N GLY A 95 -2.12 10.22 1.25
CA GLY A 95 -3.40 9.64 1.58
C GLY A 95 -4.55 10.39 0.96
N HIS A 96 -5.66 9.68 0.73
CA HIS A 96 -6.91 10.26 0.24
C HIS A 96 -8.05 9.77 1.12
N SER A 97 -8.70 10.70 1.85
CA SER A 97 -9.88 10.41 2.68
C SER A 97 -9.58 9.30 3.73
N THR A 98 -10.50 8.42 3.94
CA THR A 98 -10.30 7.25 4.81
C THR A 98 -10.76 5.94 4.11
#